data_b04ca3ea92bcc2f7cd9c61eb842a9832
#
_entry.id   b04ca3ea92bcc2f7cd9c61eb842a9832
#
_cell.length_a   1.000
_cell.length_b   1.000
_cell.length_c   1.000
_cell.angle_alpha   90.00
_cell.angle_beta   90.00
_cell.angle_gamma   90.00
#
_symmetry.space_group_name_H-M   'P 1'
#
loop_
_entity.id
_entity.type
_entity.pdbx_description
1 polymer ?
#
loop_
_entity_poly.entity_id
_entity_poly.type
_entity_poly.pdbx_seq_one_letter_code
_entity_poly.pdbx_strand_id
1 'polypeptide(L)'
;TVLCGSDKYPVKDPFVELVKGSLNTFLNAMTYPEKTIYPIASCNDKDFQNLMSVYMDAVFHPNIYKYQEIFQQEGWHYELESEDAPVTINGVVYNEMKGAFSSPDDVLSRQIMTSLFPDTTYANVSGGDPLHIPELTYEEYLDFHRRYYHPCNSYIYLYGDMDVAEKLAWMDEAYLGKYEAIGLDSEIKLQKPFEKPIEVTHKYSISSTESEENNTYLSYNTVIETALDEKLYLAFDILDYALVSAPGAP
;
A
#
# COMPACT_ATOMS: atom_id res chain seq x y z
N THR A 1 -1.12 -8.33 -5.39
CA THR A 1 -1.09 -8.81 -6.80
C THR A 1 0.24 -9.44 -7.20
N VAL A 2 1.41 -8.83 -6.96
CA VAL A 2 2.71 -9.46 -7.31
C VAL A 2 2.96 -10.79 -6.59
N LEU A 3 2.33 -11.02 -5.44
CA LEU A 3 2.43 -12.27 -4.69
C LEU A 3 1.55 -13.41 -5.25
N CYS A 4 0.90 -13.24 -6.40
CA CYS A 4 0.06 -14.26 -7.04
C CYS A 4 0.84 -15.20 -7.97
N GLY A 5 2.03 -15.60 -7.56
CA GLY A 5 2.94 -16.46 -8.31
C GLY A 5 4.03 -15.74 -9.07
N SER A 6 5.10 -16.43 -9.30
CA SER A 6 6.31 -15.91 -9.93
C SER A 6 6.96 -16.95 -10.85
N ASP A 7 8.05 -16.56 -11.51
CA ASP A 7 8.76 -17.44 -12.43
C ASP A 7 9.24 -18.74 -11.78
N LYS A 8 9.81 -18.64 -10.59
CA LYS A 8 10.34 -19.75 -9.80
C LYS A 8 9.26 -20.51 -9.04
N TYR A 9 8.21 -19.81 -8.65
CA TYR A 9 7.12 -20.32 -7.83
C TYR A 9 5.76 -20.09 -8.53
N PRO A 10 5.46 -20.86 -9.59
CA PRO A 10 4.31 -20.64 -10.46
C PRO A 10 2.99 -21.14 -9.87
N VAL A 11 2.87 -21.14 -8.55
CA VAL A 11 1.62 -21.48 -7.85
C VAL A 11 0.68 -20.28 -7.81
N LYS A 12 -0.61 -20.54 -7.90
CA LYS A 12 -1.63 -19.49 -7.99
C LYS A 12 -1.60 -18.51 -6.80
N ASP A 13 -1.36 -19.03 -5.60
CA ASP A 13 -1.33 -18.24 -4.36
C ASP A 13 -0.22 -18.76 -3.44
N PRO A 14 1.05 -18.37 -3.70
CA PRO A 14 2.15 -18.75 -2.83
C PRO A 14 2.02 -18.20 -1.41
N PHE A 15 1.31 -17.10 -1.20
CA PHE A 15 1.07 -16.54 0.12
C PHE A 15 0.27 -17.50 1.01
N VAL A 16 -0.85 -18.02 0.49
CA VAL A 16 -1.68 -18.99 1.23
C VAL A 16 -0.89 -20.29 1.50
N GLU A 17 -0.08 -20.74 0.55
CA GLU A 17 0.77 -21.94 0.75
C GLU A 17 1.83 -21.69 1.82
N LEU A 18 2.43 -20.51 1.88
CA LEU A 18 3.39 -20.14 2.91
C LEU A 18 2.73 -20.02 4.29
N VAL A 19 1.56 -19.40 4.38
CA VAL A 19 0.82 -19.31 5.66
C VAL A 19 0.50 -20.69 6.22
N LYS A 20 0.18 -21.67 5.36
CA LYS A 20 -0.16 -23.03 5.79
C LYS A 20 1.05 -23.93 6.04
N GLY A 21 2.13 -23.74 5.28
CA GLY A 21 3.21 -24.72 5.16
C GLY A 21 4.57 -24.28 5.67
N SER A 22 4.78 -23.00 6.04
CA SER A 22 6.05 -22.51 6.56
C SER A 22 6.05 -22.27 8.07
N LEU A 23 7.23 -22.06 8.63
CA LEU A 23 7.44 -21.70 10.04
C LEU A 23 7.46 -20.18 10.25
N ASN A 24 6.86 -19.43 9.32
CA ASN A 24 6.80 -17.99 9.40
C ASN A 24 6.13 -17.51 10.69
N THR A 25 6.62 -16.39 11.20
CA THR A 25 6.00 -15.67 12.32
C THR A 25 5.26 -14.42 11.84
N PHE A 26 5.58 -13.95 10.62
CA PHE A 26 4.89 -12.85 9.98
C PHE A 26 5.08 -12.88 8.47
N LEU A 27 4.00 -12.66 7.73
CA LEU A 27 3.97 -12.45 6.27
C LEU A 27 2.97 -11.35 5.96
N ASN A 28 3.34 -10.39 5.11
CA ASN A 28 2.41 -9.38 4.63
C ASN A 28 2.90 -8.73 3.32
N ALA A 29 2.03 -7.91 2.72
CA ALA A 29 2.34 -6.90 1.73
C ALA A 29 1.53 -5.65 2.11
N MET A 30 2.19 -4.51 2.28
CA MET A 30 1.58 -3.29 2.79
C MET A 30 1.85 -2.14 1.82
N THR A 31 0.78 -1.50 1.37
CA THR A 31 0.83 -0.38 0.42
C THR A 31 0.61 0.94 1.15
N TYR A 32 1.53 1.86 0.94
CA TYR A 32 1.50 3.23 1.45
C TYR A 32 1.42 4.21 0.27
N PRO A 33 1.14 5.49 0.49
CA PRO A 33 1.10 6.48 -0.58
C PRO A 33 2.42 6.60 -1.37
N GLU A 34 3.56 6.35 -0.70
CA GLU A 34 4.90 6.56 -1.26
C GLU A 34 5.72 5.29 -1.44
N LYS A 35 5.27 4.16 -0.90
CA LYS A 35 6.02 2.90 -0.95
C LYS A 35 5.11 1.69 -0.82
N THR A 36 5.62 0.53 -1.23
CA THR A 36 5.05 -0.77 -0.88
C THR A 36 6.13 -1.58 -0.18
N ILE A 37 5.79 -2.22 0.93
CA ILE A 37 6.70 -3.07 1.68
C ILE A 37 6.22 -4.52 1.69
N TYR A 38 7.17 -5.44 1.67
CA TYR A 38 6.96 -6.89 1.65
C TYR A 38 7.68 -7.52 2.84
N PRO A 39 7.16 -7.38 4.07
CA PRO A 39 7.81 -7.87 5.27
C PRO A 39 7.59 -9.37 5.43
N ILE A 40 8.66 -10.06 5.84
CA ILE A 40 8.65 -11.46 6.22
C ILE A 40 9.39 -11.63 7.54
N ALA A 41 8.98 -12.60 8.37
CA ALA A 41 9.73 -13.00 9.55
C ALA A 41 9.60 -14.50 9.81
N SER A 42 10.70 -15.10 10.25
CA SER A 42 10.75 -16.49 10.71
C SER A 42 11.85 -16.64 11.76
N CYS A 43 11.62 -17.51 12.75
CA CYS A 43 12.62 -17.91 13.74
C CYS A 43 13.48 -19.10 13.28
N ASN A 44 13.27 -19.59 12.05
CA ASN A 44 14.04 -20.70 11.47
C ASN A 44 14.80 -20.19 10.23
N ASP A 45 16.14 -20.29 10.25
CA ASP A 45 16.99 -19.75 9.18
C ASP A 45 16.70 -20.35 7.80
N LYS A 46 16.44 -21.65 7.73
CA LYS A 46 16.11 -22.31 6.45
C LYS A 46 14.74 -21.85 5.92
N ASP A 47 13.78 -21.70 6.79
CA ASP A 47 12.46 -21.17 6.42
C ASP A 47 12.57 -19.71 6.00
N PHE A 48 13.33 -18.89 6.75
CA PHE A 48 13.61 -17.48 6.39
C PHE A 48 14.23 -17.37 4.98
N GLN A 49 15.20 -18.24 4.67
CA GLN A 49 15.81 -18.29 3.33
C GLN A 49 14.80 -18.66 2.24
N ASN A 50 13.88 -19.57 2.52
CA ASN A 50 12.81 -19.93 1.58
C ASN A 50 11.83 -18.74 1.38
N LEU A 51 11.44 -18.08 2.46
CA LEU A 51 10.58 -16.90 2.41
C LEU A 51 11.23 -15.77 1.59
N MET A 52 12.51 -15.49 1.83
CA MET A 52 13.28 -14.53 1.03
C MET A 52 13.22 -14.90 -0.46
N SER A 53 13.46 -16.17 -0.80
CA SER A 53 13.44 -16.60 -2.19
C SER A 53 12.07 -16.43 -2.85
N VAL A 54 10.99 -16.77 -2.17
CA VAL A 54 9.63 -16.60 -2.70
C VAL A 54 9.28 -15.12 -2.88
N TYR A 55 9.57 -14.28 -1.87
CA TYR A 55 9.21 -12.87 -1.91
C TYR A 55 10.04 -12.08 -2.93
N MET A 56 11.35 -12.32 -3.00
CA MET A 56 12.20 -11.66 -4.00
C MET A 56 11.81 -12.05 -5.42
N ASP A 57 11.51 -13.33 -5.65
CA ASP A 57 11.06 -13.77 -6.97
C ASP A 57 9.71 -13.17 -7.34
N ALA A 58 8.76 -13.11 -6.39
CA ALA A 58 7.46 -12.50 -6.61
C ALA A 58 7.54 -11.00 -6.89
N VAL A 59 8.43 -10.28 -6.20
CA VAL A 59 8.60 -8.84 -6.37
C VAL A 59 9.26 -8.50 -7.72
N PHE A 60 10.30 -9.24 -8.12
CA PHE A 60 11.09 -8.91 -9.32
C PHE A 60 10.67 -9.69 -10.58
N HIS A 61 10.10 -10.88 -10.44
CA HIS A 61 9.69 -11.76 -11.54
C HIS A 61 8.25 -12.28 -11.40
N PRO A 62 7.25 -11.40 -11.13
CA PRO A 62 5.89 -11.84 -10.91
C PRO A 62 5.24 -12.36 -12.19
N ASN A 63 4.32 -13.30 -12.03
CA ASN A 63 3.53 -13.86 -13.14
C ASN A 63 2.48 -12.91 -13.72
N ILE A 64 2.40 -11.68 -13.23
CA ILE A 64 1.47 -10.64 -13.74
C ILE A 64 1.65 -10.36 -15.22
N TYR A 65 2.86 -10.59 -15.78
CA TYR A 65 3.15 -10.42 -17.21
C TYR A 65 2.67 -11.58 -18.07
N LYS A 66 2.37 -12.74 -17.45
CA LYS A 66 1.98 -13.96 -18.16
C LYS A 66 0.48 -14.18 -18.13
N TYR A 67 -0.16 -13.76 -17.03
CA TYR A 67 -1.56 -14.07 -16.73
C TYR A 67 -2.32 -12.79 -16.38
N GLN A 68 -3.11 -12.30 -17.33
CA GLN A 68 -3.98 -11.14 -17.11
C GLN A 68 -5.06 -11.42 -16.04
N GLU A 69 -5.39 -12.68 -15.84
CA GLU A 69 -6.36 -13.14 -14.84
C GLU A 69 -5.96 -12.74 -13.41
N ILE A 70 -4.66 -12.56 -13.14
CA ILE A 70 -4.18 -12.05 -11.84
C ILE A 70 -4.68 -10.62 -11.63
N PHE A 71 -4.56 -9.75 -12.65
CA PHE A 71 -5.09 -8.40 -12.58
C PHE A 71 -6.60 -8.39 -12.41
N GLN A 72 -7.32 -9.24 -13.13
CA GLN A 72 -8.76 -9.33 -13.05
C GLN A 72 -9.25 -9.84 -11.69
N GLN A 73 -8.62 -10.86 -11.14
CA GLN A 73 -8.97 -11.42 -9.85
C GLN A 73 -8.67 -10.46 -8.70
N GLU A 74 -7.47 -9.89 -8.69
CA GLU A 74 -6.99 -9.04 -7.59
C GLU A 74 -7.47 -7.59 -7.71
N GLY A 75 -7.43 -7.03 -8.91
CA GLY A 75 -7.82 -5.66 -9.16
C GLY A 75 -9.33 -5.51 -9.31
N TRP A 76 -9.82 -5.74 -10.52
CA TRP A 76 -11.24 -5.67 -10.83
C TRP A 76 -11.59 -6.39 -12.12
N HIS A 77 -12.84 -6.83 -12.22
CA HIS A 77 -13.44 -7.40 -13.42
C HIS A 77 -14.96 -7.22 -13.40
N TYR A 78 -15.60 -7.38 -14.58
CA TYR A 78 -17.05 -7.52 -14.65
C TYR A 78 -17.46 -8.95 -14.29
N GLU A 79 -18.45 -9.07 -13.43
CA GLU A 79 -19.02 -10.33 -13.00
C GLU A 79 -20.49 -10.43 -13.40
N LEU A 80 -20.88 -11.60 -13.89
CA LEU A 80 -22.26 -11.96 -14.23
C LEU A 80 -22.59 -13.30 -13.55
N GLU A 81 -23.35 -13.26 -12.47
CA GLU A 81 -23.71 -14.46 -11.70
C GLU A 81 -24.66 -15.41 -12.46
N SER A 82 -25.52 -14.87 -13.32
CA SER A 82 -26.46 -15.63 -14.17
C SER A 82 -26.86 -14.77 -15.36
N GLU A 83 -27.48 -15.42 -16.40
CA GLU A 83 -27.91 -14.72 -17.62
C GLU A 83 -28.88 -13.56 -17.35
N ASP A 84 -29.68 -13.65 -16.30
CA ASP A 84 -30.68 -12.63 -15.92
C ASP A 84 -30.19 -11.67 -14.83
N ALA A 85 -28.98 -11.87 -14.30
CA ALA A 85 -28.42 -11.00 -13.26
C ALA A 85 -27.88 -9.70 -13.86
N PRO A 86 -27.87 -8.59 -13.11
CA PRO A 86 -27.19 -7.39 -13.54
C PRO A 86 -25.66 -7.63 -13.53
N VAL A 87 -24.96 -7.04 -14.49
CA VAL A 87 -23.50 -7.03 -14.48
C VAL A 87 -23.01 -6.20 -13.29
N THR A 88 -22.11 -6.77 -12.50
CA THR A 88 -21.48 -6.12 -11.35
C THR A 88 -19.99 -6.01 -11.55
N ILE A 89 -19.34 -5.23 -10.69
CA ILE A 89 -17.89 -5.14 -10.63
C ILE A 89 -17.43 -5.89 -9.38
N ASN A 90 -16.44 -6.77 -9.56
CA ASN A 90 -15.84 -7.57 -8.50
C ASN A 90 -14.32 -7.55 -8.61
N GLY A 91 -13.62 -7.88 -7.55
CA GLY A 91 -12.17 -7.94 -7.45
C GLY A 91 -11.74 -7.79 -5.98
N VAL A 92 -10.63 -8.40 -5.60
CA VAL A 92 -10.19 -8.40 -4.18
C VAL A 92 -9.97 -6.97 -3.70
N VAL A 93 -9.10 -6.21 -4.39
CA VAL A 93 -8.79 -4.81 -4.02
C VAL A 93 -10.01 -3.90 -4.18
N TYR A 94 -10.80 -4.07 -5.26
CA TYR A 94 -12.01 -3.29 -5.44
C TYR A 94 -12.98 -3.45 -4.27
N ASN A 95 -13.25 -4.68 -3.84
CA ASN A 95 -14.17 -4.95 -2.75
C ASN A 95 -13.65 -4.47 -1.40
N GLU A 96 -12.35 -4.65 -1.13
CA GLU A 96 -11.68 -4.13 0.06
C GLU A 96 -11.81 -2.60 0.15
N MET A 97 -11.49 -1.91 -0.93
CA MET A 97 -11.57 -0.45 -0.98
C MET A 97 -12.99 0.06 -0.90
N LYS A 98 -13.95 -0.61 -1.53
CA LYS A 98 -15.38 -0.30 -1.40
C LYS A 98 -15.85 -0.42 0.06
N GLY A 99 -15.37 -1.45 0.78
CA GLY A 99 -15.62 -1.60 2.21
C GLY A 99 -15.01 -0.47 3.04
N ALA A 100 -13.74 -0.16 2.78
CA ALA A 100 -13.03 0.91 3.48
C ALA A 100 -13.67 2.30 3.27
N PHE A 101 -14.18 2.60 2.06
CA PHE A 101 -14.87 3.87 1.78
C PHE A 101 -16.28 3.96 2.38
N SER A 102 -16.78 2.92 3.02
CA SER A 102 -18.04 2.97 3.77
C SER A 102 -17.89 3.53 5.18
N SER A 103 -16.66 3.66 5.71
CA SER A 103 -16.37 4.23 7.01
C SER A 103 -16.24 5.75 6.91
N PRO A 104 -17.00 6.55 7.69
CA PRO A 104 -16.87 8.01 7.72
C PRO A 104 -15.49 8.49 8.12
N ASP A 105 -14.86 7.81 9.10
CA ASP A 105 -13.51 8.16 9.59
C ASP A 105 -12.45 7.93 8.53
N ASP A 106 -12.56 6.86 7.75
CA ASP A 106 -11.66 6.57 6.64
C ASP A 106 -11.82 7.61 5.51
N VAL A 107 -13.06 7.99 5.19
CA VAL A 107 -13.33 9.06 4.21
C VAL A 107 -12.73 10.38 4.70
N LEU A 108 -12.95 10.75 5.96
CA LEU A 108 -12.39 11.98 6.54
C LEU A 108 -10.85 11.98 6.46
N SER A 109 -10.20 10.92 6.92
CA SER A 109 -8.74 10.78 6.92
C SER A 109 -8.14 10.94 5.51
N ARG A 110 -8.77 10.34 4.50
CA ARG A 110 -8.35 10.46 3.10
C ARG A 110 -8.54 11.87 2.55
N GLN A 111 -9.67 12.50 2.84
CA GLN A 111 -9.94 13.87 2.42
C GLN A 111 -8.97 14.86 3.08
N ILE A 112 -8.58 14.64 4.32
CA ILE A 112 -7.53 15.41 4.99
C ILE A 112 -6.21 15.30 4.20
N MET A 113 -5.75 14.09 3.90
CA MET A 113 -4.49 13.87 3.17
C MET A 113 -4.52 14.49 1.77
N THR A 114 -5.59 14.26 1.02
CA THR A 114 -5.77 14.83 -0.33
C THR A 114 -5.80 16.36 -0.30
N SER A 115 -6.41 16.95 0.72
CA SER A 115 -6.51 18.40 0.86
C SER A 115 -5.20 19.05 1.30
N LEU A 116 -4.43 18.40 2.15
CA LEU A 116 -3.14 18.90 2.66
C LEU A 116 -1.99 18.72 1.67
N PHE A 117 -2.05 17.69 0.82
CA PHE A 117 -0.94 17.29 -0.05
C PHE A 117 -1.35 17.14 -1.53
N PRO A 118 -2.10 18.09 -2.12
CA PRO A 118 -2.66 17.91 -3.47
C PRO A 118 -1.61 17.80 -4.59
N ASP A 119 -0.38 18.29 -4.37
CA ASP A 119 0.70 18.30 -5.36
C ASP A 119 1.67 17.11 -5.22
N THR A 120 1.40 16.18 -4.31
CA THR A 120 2.30 15.08 -3.99
C THR A 120 1.61 13.72 -4.09
N THR A 121 2.39 12.64 -3.98
CA THR A 121 1.84 11.27 -3.95
C THR A 121 0.91 11.03 -2.77
N TYR A 122 0.99 11.82 -1.71
CA TYR A 122 0.10 11.72 -0.53
C TYR A 122 -1.35 12.13 -0.83
N ALA A 123 -1.62 12.79 -1.96
CA ALA A 123 -2.98 13.00 -2.46
C ALA A 123 -3.65 11.69 -2.92
N ASN A 124 -2.86 10.69 -3.27
CA ASN A 124 -3.38 9.41 -3.76
C ASN A 124 -3.86 8.53 -2.61
N VAL A 125 -4.95 7.82 -2.84
CA VAL A 125 -5.45 6.82 -1.91
C VAL A 125 -4.68 5.51 -2.10
N SER A 126 -3.98 5.04 -1.05
CA SER A 126 -3.35 3.73 -1.06
C SER A 126 -4.41 2.64 -1.24
N GLY A 127 -4.21 1.74 -2.18
CA GLY A 127 -5.21 0.74 -2.57
C GLY A 127 -6.21 1.23 -3.63
N GLY A 128 -6.33 2.54 -3.85
CA GLY A 128 -7.16 3.14 -4.90
C GLY A 128 -8.55 3.55 -4.43
N ASP A 129 -9.16 4.45 -5.18
CA ASP A 129 -10.55 4.86 -5.01
C ASP A 129 -11.46 3.90 -5.77
N PRO A 130 -12.47 3.29 -5.13
CA PRO A 130 -13.38 2.33 -5.78
C PRO A 130 -14.17 2.93 -6.97
N LEU A 131 -14.31 4.26 -7.05
CA LEU A 131 -14.91 4.91 -8.22
C LEU A 131 -13.97 4.93 -9.43
N HIS A 132 -12.66 4.89 -9.19
CA HIS A 132 -11.63 4.99 -10.22
C HIS A 132 -10.89 3.68 -10.49
N ILE A 133 -10.91 2.70 -9.56
CA ILE A 133 -10.31 1.39 -9.80
C ILE A 133 -10.77 0.74 -11.11
N PRO A 134 -12.08 0.79 -11.51
CA PRO A 134 -12.53 0.21 -12.77
C PRO A 134 -12.07 0.94 -14.04
N GLU A 135 -11.41 2.07 -13.91
CA GLU A 135 -10.81 2.80 -15.04
C GLU A 135 -9.38 2.29 -15.35
N LEU A 136 -8.75 1.58 -14.40
CA LEU A 136 -7.40 1.04 -14.57
C LEU A 136 -7.36 -0.09 -15.60
N THR A 137 -6.44 0.03 -16.54
CA THR A 137 -6.18 -0.98 -17.55
C THR A 137 -5.06 -1.93 -17.12
N TYR A 138 -5.04 -3.11 -17.72
CA TYR A 138 -3.97 -4.08 -17.51
C TYR A 138 -2.59 -3.52 -17.93
N GLU A 139 -2.52 -2.74 -19.01
CA GLU A 139 -1.27 -2.13 -19.46
C GLU A 139 -0.74 -1.09 -18.48
N GLU A 140 -1.57 -0.22 -17.93
CA GLU A 140 -1.16 0.74 -16.89
C GLU A 140 -0.65 0.04 -15.65
N TYR A 141 -1.29 -1.05 -15.24
CA TYR A 141 -0.84 -1.89 -14.14
C TYR A 141 0.54 -2.50 -14.39
N LEU A 142 0.79 -3.05 -15.58
CA LEU A 142 2.10 -3.58 -15.96
C LEU A 142 3.17 -2.48 -16.05
N ASP A 143 2.81 -1.31 -16.58
CA ASP A 143 3.73 -0.18 -16.71
C ASP A 143 4.15 0.36 -15.35
N PHE A 144 3.25 0.38 -14.38
CA PHE A 144 3.60 0.74 -13.00
C PHE A 144 4.67 -0.19 -12.43
N HIS A 145 4.52 -1.49 -12.59
CA HIS A 145 5.51 -2.45 -12.14
C HIS A 145 6.84 -2.28 -12.88
N ARG A 146 6.84 -2.22 -14.21
CA ARG A 146 8.06 -2.00 -15.02
C ARG A 146 8.82 -0.75 -14.59
N ARG A 147 8.10 0.31 -14.27
CA ARG A 147 8.66 1.62 -13.96
C ARG A 147 9.26 1.69 -12.56
N TYR A 148 8.60 1.11 -11.56
CA TYR A 148 8.96 1.33 -10.16
C TYR A 148 9.59 0.13 -9.46
N TYR A 149 9.36 -1.11 -9.95
CA TYR A 149 9.85 -2.33 -9.34
C TYR A 149 11.21 -2.73 -9.92
N HIS A 150 12.20 -1.93 -9.60
CA HIS A 150 13.59 -2.15 -9.98
C HIS A 150 14.49 -2.09 -8.74
N PRO A 151 15.55 -2.92 -8.62
CA PRO A 151 16.43 -2.89 -7.45
C PRO A 151 16.99 -1.52 -7.08
N CYS A 152 17.25 -0.65 -8.07
CA CYS A 152 17.67 0.74 -7.82
C CYS A 152 16.63 1.59 -7.09
N ASN A 153 15.37 1.18 -7.07
CA ASN A 153 14.25 1.83 -6.38
C ASN A 153 13.78 1.04 -5.17
N SER A 154 14.64 0.22 -4.57
CA SER A 154 14.30 -0.63 -3.44
C SER A 154 15.27 -0.43 -2.28
N TYR A 155 14.74 -0.60 -1.07
CA TYR A 155 15.50 -0.76 0.14
C TYR A 155 15.27 -2.17 0.68
N ILE A 156 16.35 -2.91 0.91
CA ILE A 156 16.29 -4.25 1.50
C ILE A 156 16.84 -4.15 2.91
N TYR A 157 16.01 -4.47 3.88
CA TYR A 157 16.35 -4.42 5.30
C TYR A 157 16.38 -5.83 5.88
N LEU A 158 17.52 -6.22 6.46
CA LEU A 158 17.72 -7.48 7.15
C LEU A 158 17.92 -7.21 8.64
N TYR A 159 17.20 -7.92 9.49
CA TYR A 159 17.31 -7.80 10.93
C TYR A 159 17.14 -9.17 11.59
N GLY A 160 18.02 -9.51 12.53
CA GLY A 160 17.94 -10.74 13.31
C GLY A 160 19.30 -11.44 13.45
N ASP A 161 19.26 -12.60 14.09
CA ASP A 161 20.41 -13.49 14.27
C ASP A 161 20.57 -14.37 13.00
N MET A 162 21.38 -13.92 12.05
CA MET A 162 21.63 -14.58 10.77
C MET A 162 23.05 -14.27 10.27
N ASP A 163 23.59 -15.09 9.37
CA ASP A 163 24.76 -14.71 8.59
C ASP A 163 24.37 -13.73 7.48
N VAL A 164 24.49 -12.45 7.79
CA VAL A 164 24.12 -11.36 6.86
C VAL A 164 24.96 -11.41 5.58
N ALA A 165 26.25 -11.76 5.68
CA ALA A 165 27.12 -11.84 4.51
C ALA A 165 26.67 -12.92 3.53
N GLU A 166 26.28 -14.10 4.04
CA GLU A 166 25.70 -15.18 3.23
C GLU A 166 24.41 -14.73 2.54
N LYS A 167 23.49 -14.06 3.29
CA LYS A 167 22.22 -13.58 2.73
C LYS A 167 22.43 -12.52 1.65
N LEU A 168 23.35 -11.58 1.86
CA LEU A 168 23.69 -10.56 0.87
C LEU A 168 24.31 -11.17 -0.39
N ALA A 169 25.25 -12.11 -0.26
CA ALA A 169 25.86 -12.79 -1.39
C ALA A 169 24.82 -13.57 -2.20
N TRP A 170 23.90 -14.26 -1.51
CA TRP A 170 22.81 -14.97 -2.18
C TRP A 170 21.86 -14.02 -2.92
N MET A 171 21.49 -12.87 -2.33
CA MET A 171 20.62 -11.89 -2.99
C MET A 171 21.29 -11.31 -4.24
N ASP A 172 22.58 -11.00 -4.17
CA ASP A 172 23.35 -10.50 -5.30
C ASP A 172 23.40 -11.53 -6.44
N GLU A 173 23.82 -12.76 -6.15
CA GLU A 173 23.92 -13.82 -7.14
C GLU A 173 22.56 -14.20 -7.76
N ALA A 174 21.54 -14.36 -6.92
CA ALA A 174 20.23 -14.82 -7.35
C ALA A 174 19.45 -13.75 -8.12
N TYR A 175 19.53 -12.47 -7.70
CA TYR A 175 18.68 -11.39 -8.20
C TYR A 175 19.43 -10.12 -8.55
N LEU A 176 20.07 -9.43 -7.59
CA LEU A 176 20.46 -8.03 -7.74
C LEU A 176 21.59 -7.83 -8.75
N GLY A 177 22.60 -8.71 -8.78
CA GLY A 177 23.73 -8.65 -9.69
C GLY A 177 23.38 -8.82 -11.17
N LYS A 178 22.12 -9.13 -11.49
CA LYS A 178 21.63 -9.29 -12.86
C LYS A 178 21.06 -7.99 -13.45
N TYR A 179 20.91 -6.96 -12.63
CA TYR A 179 20.34 -5.69 -13.03
C TYR A 179 21.39 -4.64 -13.25
N GLU A 180 21.26 -3.88 -14.33
CA GLU A 180 22.07 -2.69 -14.58
C GLU A 180 21.49 -1.50 -13.78
N ALA A 181 22.37 -0.62 -13.33
CA ALA A 181 21.93 0.59 -12.64
C ALA A 181 21.18 1.53 -13.61
N ILE A 182 19.99 1.97 -13.21
CA ILE A 182 19.17 2.91 -13.98
C ILE A 182 18.91 4.18 -13.18
N GLY A 183 18.77 5.31 -13.89
CA GLY A 183 18.24 6.54 -13.31
C GLY A 183 16.72 6.45 -13.21
N LEU A 184 16.20 6.53 -12.00
CA LEU A 184 14.76 6.48 -11.73
C LEU A 184 14.37 7.69 -10.89
N ASP A 185 13.41 8.49 -11.40
CA ASP A 185 12.85 9.62 -10.65
C ASP A 185 11.64 9.15 -9.85
N SER A 186 11.88 8.81 -8.58
CA SER A 186 10.86 8.44 -7.61
C SER A 186 10.92 9.32 -6.35
N GLU A 187 11.63 10.46 -6.42
CA GLU A 187 11.74 11.40 -5.32
C GLU A 187 10.38 12.03 -4.99
N ILE A 188 10.01 11.99 -3.71
CA ILE A 188 8.80 12.62 -3.22
C ILE A 188 9.08 14.09 -2.97
N LYS A 189 8.42 14.95 -3.72
CA LYS A 189 8.56 16.40 -3.58
C LYS A 189 7.77 16.88 -2.37
N LEU A 190 8.27 17.93 -1.72
CA LEU A 190 7.55 18.60 -0.66
C LEU A 190 6.31 19.29 -1.21
N GLN A 191 5.22 19.28 -0.44
CA GLN A 191 4.02 20.06 -0.74
C GLN A 191 4.34 21.56 -0.70
N LYS A 192 3.88 22.30 -1.69
CA LYS A 192 4.00 23.74 -1.70
C LYS A 192 3.14 24.33 -0.58
N PRO A 193 3.65 25.34 0.17
CA PRO A 193 2.87 26.01 1.20
C PRO A 193 1.61 26.64 0.62
N PHE A 194 0.51 26.58 1.36
CA PHE A 194 -0.71 27.30 1.02
C PHE A 194 -0.56 28.79 1.37
N GLU A 195 -1.03 29.68 0.52
CA GLU A 195 -1.02 31.13 0.77
C GLU A 195 -2.05 31.56 1.83
N LYS A 196 -3.10 30.79 2.00
CA LYS A 196 -4.20 31.04 2.94
C LYS A 196 -4.86 29.72 3.36
N PRO A 197 -5.55 29.71 4.52
CA PRO A 197 -6.39 28.56 4.87
C PRO A 197 -7.43 28.26 3.80
N ILE A 198 -7.69 26.99 3.58
CA ILE A 198 -8.74 26.51 2.67
C ILE A 198 -9.82 25.79 3.49
N GLU A 199 -11.05 25.91 3.07
CA GLU A 199 -12.19 25.19 3.60
C GLU A 199 -12.65 24.18 2.53
N VAL A 200 -12.82 22.92 2.94
CA VAL A 200 -13.22 21.83 2.06
C VAL A 200 -14.40 21.11 2.69
N THR A 201 -15.42 20.84 1.89
CA THR A 201 -16.59 20.08 2.33
C THR A 201 -16.78 18.86 1.46
N HIS A 202 -16.84 17.70 2.09
CA HIS A 202 -17.12 16.42 1.44
C HIS A 202 -18.36 15.75 2.03
N LYS A 203 -19.08 15.02 1.17
CA LYS A 203 -20.17 14.15 1.60
C LYS A 203 -19.65 12.73 1.74
N TYR A 204 -20.18 12.00 2.70
CA TYR A 204 -19.96 10.57 2.85
C TYR A 204 -21.30 9.81 2.84
N SER A 205 -21.23 8.52 2.55
CA SER A 205 -22.41 7.66 2.48
C SER A 205 -22.82 7.22 3.88
N ILE A 206 -24.13 7.26 4.14
CA ILE A 206 -24.75 6.68 5.34
C ILE A 206 -25.75 5.60 4.91
N SER A 207 -26.10 4.72 5.83
CA SER A 207 -27.17 3.76 5.63
C SER A 207 -28.53 4.47 5.50
N SER A 208 -29.45 3.89 4.72
CA SER A 208 -30.81 4.43 4.57
C SER A 208 -31.62 4.48 5.88
N THR A 209 -31.13 3.82 6.93
CA THR A 209 -31.74 3.78 8.27
C THR A 209 -31.10 4.76 9.25
N GLU A 210 -30.00 5.42 8.86
CA GLU A 210 -29.31 6.41 9.69
C GLU A 210 -29.85 7.79 9.44
N SER A 211 -29.83 8.63 10.51
CA SER A 211 -30.22 10.04 10.43
C SER A 211 -29.08 10.90 9.91
N GLU A 212 -29.38 11.89 9.09
CA GLU A 212 -28.43 12.92 8.70
C GLU A 212 -28.18 13.95 9.83
N GLU A 213 -29.04 13.98 10.87
CA GLU A 213 -28.90 14.91 11.98
C GLU A 213 -27.74 14.53 12.92
N ASN A 214 -26.90 15.51 13.25
CA ASN A 214 -25.72 15.36 14.11
C ASN A 214 -24.65 14.39 13.56
N ASN A 215 -24.63 14.16 12.27
CA ASN A 215 -23.68 13.32 11.56
C ASN A 215 -22.68 14.15 10.73
N THR A 216 -22.13 15.20 11.34
CA THR A 216 -21.13 16.07 10.72
C THR A 216 -19.81 15.92 11.45
N TYR A 217 -18.75 15.65 10.69
CA TYR A 217 -17.38 15.63 11.19
C TYR A 217 -16.71 16.94 10.83
N LEU A 218 -16.03 17.55 11.78
CA LEU A 218 -15.25 18.78 11.59
C LEU A 218 -13.81 18.50 11.98
N SER A 219 -12.87 18.84 11.11
CA SER A 219 -11.44 18.73 11.42
C SER A 219 -10.73 20.04 11.06
N TYR A 220 -9.74 20.39 11.86
CA TYR A 220 -8.77 21.45 11.57
C TYR A 220 -7.40 20.83 11.42
N ASN A 221 -6.78 21.02 10.26
CA ASN A 221 -5.55 20.34 9.89
C ASN A 221 -4.50 21.35 9.43
N THR A 222 -3.24 21.11 9.78
CA THR A 222 -2.12 21.93 9.36
C THR A 222 -0.89 21.07 9.09
N VAL A 223 -0.09 21.49 8.11
CA VAL A 223 1.25 20.97 7.90
C VAL A 223 2.23 21.93 8.57
N ILE A 224 3.04 21.43 9.48
CA ILE A 224 3.91 22.27 10.30
C ILE A 224 5.28 22.41 9.67
N GLU A 225 5.95 21.31 9.39
CA GLU A 225 7.28 21.21 8.77
C GLU A 225 7.56 19.75 8.37
N THR A 226 8.78 19.44 8.07
CA THR A 226 9.19 18.06 7.81
C THR A 226 9.45 17.30 9.11
N ALA A 227 9.22 15.99 9.12
CA ALA A 227 9.55 15.12 10.25
C ALA A 227 11.09 14.99 10.49
N LEU A 228 11.92 15.66 9.68
CA LEU A 228 13.36 15.66 9.82
C LEU A 228 13.85 16.58 10.95
N ASP A 229 13.05 17.55 11.40
CA ASP A 229 13.32 18.30 12.62
C ASP A 229 12.76 17.52 13.83
N GLU A 230 13.60 16.66 14.40
CA GLU A 230 13.24 15.80 15.53
C GLU A 230 12.74 16.57 16.76
N LYS A 231 13.27 17.76 16.99
CA LYS A 231 12.86 18.59 18.15
C LYS A 231 11.48 19.19 17.93
N LEU A 232 11.23 19.70 16.73
CA LEU A 232 9.94 20.25 16.35
C LEU A 232 8.87 19.14 16.34
N TYR A 233 9.19 17.98 15.73
CA TYR A 233 8.32 16.82 15.73
C TYR A 233 7.90 16.41 17.15
N LEU A 234 8.87 16.20 18.04
CA LEU A 234 8.61 15.81 19.43
C LEU A 234 7.85 16.91 20.21
N ALA A 235 8.15 18.17 19.97
CA ALA A 235 7.46 19.28 20.64
C ALA A 235 5.98 19.31 20.26
N PHE A 236 5.63 19.08 18.98
CA PHE A 236 4.25 19.04 18.54
C PHE A 236 3.53 17.78 18.99
N ASP A 237 4.19 16.62 19.03
CA ASP A 237 3.63 15.39 19.57
C ASP A 237 3.24 15.55 21.06
N ILE A 238 4.11 16.17 21.86
CA ILE A 238 3.81 16.48 23.26
C ILE A 238 2.67 17.49 23.38
N LEU A 239 2.65 18.52 22.52
CA LEU A 239 1.61 19.54 22.52
C LEU A 239 0.24 18.94 22.15
N ASP A 240 0.19 18.14 21.10
CA ASP A 240 -1.02 17.43 20.68
C ASP A 240 -1.56 16.54 21.81
N TYR A 241 -0.70 15.75 22.42
CA TYR A 241 -1.09 14.95 23.58
C TYR A 241 -1.67 15.79 24.71
N ALA A 242 -1.01 16.91 25.05
CA ALA A 242 -1.43 17.76 26.17
C ALA A 242 -2.77 18.48 25.91
N LEU A 243 -3.06 18.84 24.65
CA LEU A 243 -4.27 19.57 24.28
C LEU A 243 -5.47 18.67 23.93
N VAL A 244 -5.22 17.48 23.41
CA VAL A 244 -6.26 16.63 22.82
C VAL A 244 -6.47 15.31 23.55
N SER A 245 -5.39 14.67 23.98
CA SER A 245 -5.42 13.26 24.42
C SER A 245 -5.21 13.06 25.92
N ALA A 246 -4.61 14.04 26.62
CA ALA A 246 -4.32 13.91 28.05
C ALA A 246 -5.60 13.88 28.90
N PRO A 247 -5.64 13.14 30.00
CA PRO A 247 -6.76 13.22 30.95
C PRO A 247 -6.94 14.66 31.46
N GLY A 248 -8.11 15.23 31.20
CA GLY A 248 -8.43 16.63 31.54
C GLY A 248 -8.00 17.65 30.50
N ALA A 249 -7.65 17.23 29.29
CA ALA A 249 -7.48 18.14 28.15
C ALA A 249 -8.77 18.98 27.94
N PRO A 250 -8.65 20.25 27.48
CA PRO A 250 -9.78 21.17 27.33
C PRO A 250 -10.85 20.70 26.36
#